data_3845142118b273043eafccb134e48ff8
#
_entry.id   3845142118b273043eafccb134e48ff8
#
_cell.length_a   1.000
_cell.length_b   1.000
_cell.length_c   1.000
_cell.angle_alpha   90.00
_cell.angle_beta   90.00
_cell.angle_gamma   90.00
#
_symmetry.space_group_name_H-M   'P 1'
#
loop_
_entity.id
_entity.type
_entity.pdbx_description
1 polymer ?
#
loop_
_entity_poly.entity_id
_entity_poly.type
_entity_poly.pdbx_seq_one_letter_code
_entity_poly.pdbx_strand_id
1 'polypeptide(L)'
;SPHLYRFNERFQVNGKEVGGQDLADATERVKQAADTMPDAPTQFELVTAIAFCLFQAAKCDIVVLEVGLGGRLDATNVIDVPEAAVITRIGLDHTEILGDTVEAIAAEKAGIVKPGGAVVLGDQDPRVRGVVEQVCRDQGAALTEANLGEVRFHSSSLECQHFGWRQYPDIQLALLGEYQLQNACTVLNTVETLRSRGWQIPDEAVLAGGRGG
;
A
#
# COMPACT_ATOMS: atom_id res chain seq x y z
N SER A 1 -4.02 -0.72 -9.10
CA SER A 1 -4.72 -1.51 -10.14
C SER A 1 -6.12 -1.91 -9.66
N PRO A 2 -7.12 -2.04 -10.51
CA PRO A 2 -7.02 -2.13 -11.97
C PRO A 2 -6.71 -0.77 -12.64
N HIS A 3 -6.51 -0.78 -13.97
CA HIS A 3 -6.45 0.45 -14.78
C HIS A 3 -7.83 0.81 -15.34
N LEU A 4 -8.07 2.09 -15.61
CA LEU A 4 -9.35 2.58 -16.17
C LEU A 4 -9.33 2.64 -17.69
N TYR A 5 -8.25 3.13 -18.28
CA TYR A 5 -8.13 3.39 -19.72
C TYR A 5 -6.92 2.69 -20.34
N ARG A 6 -5.75 2.70 -19.67
CA ARG A 6 -4.48 2.22 -20.22
C ARG A 6 -3.74 1.33 -19.26
N PHE A 7 -3.11 0.31 -19.79
CA PHE A 7 -2.29 -0.61 -19.00
C PHE A 7 -1.13 0.11 -18.25
N ASN A 8 -0.59 1.18 -18.83
CA ASN A 8 0.50 1.99 -18.27
C ASN A 8 0.14 2.63 -16.91
N GLU A 9 -1.16 2.91 -16.65
CA GLU A 9 -1.63 3.45 -15.37
C GLU A 9 -1.19 2.61 -14.15
N ARG A 10 -0.91 1.33 -14.38
CA ARG A 10 -0.44 0.41 -13.34
C ARG A 10 0.98 0.69 -12.88
N PHE A 11 1.75 1.44 -13.67
CA PHE A 11 3.16 1.72 -13.42
C PHE A 11 3.40 3.22 -13.48
N GLN A 12 3.64 3.82 -12.34
CA GLN A 12 3.90 5.25 -12.25
C GLN A 12 5.24 5.51 -11.55
N VAL A 13 5.99 6.47 -12.05
CA VAL A 13 7.22 6.98 -11.45
C VAL A 13 7.06 8.48 -11.23
N ASN A 14 7.18 8.93 -9.98
CA ASN A 14 6.98 10.33 -9.60
C ASN A 14 5.62 10.88 -10.08
N GLY A 15 4.55 10.10 -9.94
CA GLY A 15 3.18 10.48 -10.32
C GLY A 15 2.91 10.52 -11.83
N LYS A 16 3.82 10.01 -12.66
CA LYS A 16 3.66 9.95 -14.12
C LYS A 16 3.67 8.50 -14.60
N GLU A 17 2.79 8.19 -15.54
CA GLU A 17 2.81 6.89 -16.21
C GLU A 17 4.16 6.66 -16.90
N VAL A 18 4.64 5.41 -16.87
CA VAL A 18 5.85 5.01 -17.60
C VAL A 18 5.67 5.13 -19.11
N GLY A 19 6.76 5.42 -19.83
CA GLY A 19 6.78 5.51 -21.27
C GLY A 19 6.46 4.17 -21.95
N GLY A 20 5.85 4.23 -23.13
CA GLY A 20 5.51 3.02 -23.88
C GLY A 20 6.74 2.18 -24.26
N GLN A 21 7.87 2.82 -24.56
CA GLN A 21 9.12 2.12 -24.87
C GLN A 21 9.70 1.43 -23.65
N ASP A 22 9.74 2.11 -22.49
CA ASP A 22 10.24 1.53 -21.25
C ASP A 22 9.42 0.30 -20.84
N LEU A 23 8.08 0.40 -21.02
CA LEU A 23 7.17 -0.72 -20.75
C LEU A 23 7.42 -1.88 -21.72
N ALA A 24 7.66 -1.61 -23.02
CA ALA A 24 7.95 -2.63 -24.00
C ALA A 24 9.27 -3.35 -23.68
N ASP A 25 10.32 -2.61 -23.36
CA ASP A 25 11.64 -3.16 -23.02
C ASP A 25 11.58 -4.04 -21.76
N ALA A 26 10.89 -3.56 -20.70
CA ALA A 26 10.69 -4.33 -19.48
C ALA A 26 9.85 -5.60 -19.74
N THR A 27 8.82 -5.50 -20.59
CA THR A 27 7.97 -6.64 -20.97
C THR A 27 8.76 -7.70 -21.71
N GLU A 28 9.60 -7.30 -22.69
CA GLU A 28 10.43 -8.24 -23.44
C GLU A 28 11.44 -8.96 -22.53
N ARG A 29 12.06 -8.24 -21.58
CA ARG A 29 12.96 -8.83 -20.58
C ARG A 29 12.25 -9.87 -19.72
N VAL A 30 11.05 -9.57 -19.21
CA VAL A 30 10.27 -10.49 -18.39
C VAL A 30 9.81 -11.70 -19.22
N LYS A 31 9.37 -11.48 -20.48
CA LYS A 31 8.97 -12.54 -21.37
C LYS A 31 10.10 -13.53 -21.61
N GLN A 32 11.32 -13.05 -21.91
CA GLN A 32 12.48 -13.93 -22.10
C GLN A 32 12.76 -14.80 -20.88
N ALA A 33 12.60 -14.28 -19.67
CA ALA A 33 12.72 -15.06 -18.45
C ALA A 33 11.59 -16.09 -18.30
N ALA A 34 10.35 -15.66 -18.53
CA ALA A 34 9.15 -16.51 -18.42
C ALA A 34 9.16 -17.68 -19.40
N ASP A 35 9.64 -17.46 -20.64
CA ASP A 35 9.75 -18.50 -21.68
C ASP A 35 10.70 -19.66 -21.29
N THR A 36 11.57 -19.46 -20.29
CA THR A 36 12.49 -20.49 -19.77
C THR A 36 11.97 -21.21 -18.52
N MET A 37 10.83 -20.78 -17.95
CA MET A 37 10.27 -21.38 -16.74
C MET A 37 9.51 -22.66 -17.05
N PRO A 38 9.61 -23.70 -16.18
CA PRO A 38 8.88 -24.95 -16.37
C PRO A 38 7.36 -24.74 -16.23
N ASP A 39 6.94 -23.84 -15.34
CA ASP A 39 5.54 -23.48 -15.12
C ASP A 39 5.30 -22.05 -15.59
N ALA A 40 4.24 -21.84 -16.36
CA ALA A 40 3.89 -20.51 -16.85
C ALA A 40 3.46 -19.60 -15.70
N PRO A 41 4.08 -18.43 -15.54
CA PRO A 41 3.66 -17.49 -14.51
C PRO A 41 2.27 -16.92 -14.83
N THR A 42 1.55 -16.56 -13.77
CA THR A 42 0.25 -15.89 -13.88
C THR A 42 0.40 -14.48 -14.45
N GLN A 43 -0.69 -13.93 -14.97
CA GLN A 43 -0.68 -12.55 -15.48
C GLN A 43 -0.22 -11.55 -14.41
N PHE A 44 -0.63 -11.73 -13.15
CA PHE A 44 -0.27 -10.80 -12.08
C PHE A 44 1.21 -10.91 -11.69
N GLU A 45 1.78 -12.10 -11.70
CA GLU A 45 3.23 -12.31 -11.51
C GLU A 45 4.05 -11.64 -12.61
N LEU A 46 3.63 -11.77 -13.89
CA LEU A 46 4.27 -11.08 -15.00
C LEU A 46 4.20 -9.55 -14.85
N VAL A 47 3.03 -9.00 -14.50
CA VAL A 47 2.85 -7.56 -14.27
C VAL A 47 3.73 -7.07 -13.13
N THR A 48 3.82 -7.83 -12.05
CA THR A 48 4.67 -7.50 -10.90
C THR A 48 6.15 -7.51 -11.27
N ALA A 49 6.60 -8.52 -12.02
CA ALA A 49 7.98 -8.59 -12.51
C ALA A 49 8.32 -7.42 -13.45
N ILE A 50 7.41 -7.05 -14.35
CA ILE A 50 7.55 -5.86 -15.21
C ILE A 50 7.69 -4.59 -14.36
N ALA A 51 6.86 -4.43 -13.32
CA ALA A 51 6.93 -3.29 -12.39
C ALA A 51 8.31 -3.19 -11.73
N PHE A 52 8.84 -4.28 -11.20
CA PHE A 52 10.17 -4.29 -10.59
C PHE A 52 11.28 -3.94 -11.59
N CYS A 53 11.21 -4.42 -12.84
CA CYS A 53 12.15 -4.03 -13.89
C CYS A 53 12.10 -2.53 -14.18
N LEU A 54 10.91 -1.95 -14.30
CA LEU A 54 10.69 -0.52 -14.55
C LEU A 54 11.23 0.34 -13.39
N PHE A 55 10.90 0.00 -12.14
CA PHE A 55 11.34 0.76 -10.96
C PHE A 55 12.86 0.66 -10.76
N GLN A 56 13.46 -0.50 -11.04
CA GLN A 56 14.91 -0.67 -11.04
C GLN A 56 15.58 0.22 -12.11
N ALA A 57 15.05 0.22 -13.34
CA ALA A 57 15.58 1.04 -14.44
C ALA A 57 15.45 2.54 -14.13
N ALA A 58 14.33 2.96 -13.52
CA ALA A 58 14.10 4.33 -13.09
C ALA A 58 14.91 4.72 -11.83
N LYS A 59 15.60 3.78 -11.19
CA LYS A 59 16.37 3.98 -9.94
C LYS A 59 15.50 4.63 -8.84
N CYS A 60 14.30 4.10 -8.63
CA CYS A 60 13.41 4.60 -7.59
C CYS A 60 14.02 4.40 -6.20
N ASP A 61 14.00 5.44 -5.38
CA ASP A 61 14.50 5.39 -3.99
C ASP A 61 13.52 4.62 -3.09
N ILE A 62 12.22 4.72 -3.37
CA ILE A 62 11.16 4.02 -2.67
C ILE A 62 10.08 3.57 -3.66
N VAL A 63 9.45 2.44 -3.39
CA VAL A 63 8.37 1.89 -4.22
C VAL A 63 7.15 1.63 -3.34
N VAL A 64 5.99 2.03 -3.81
CA VAL A 64 4.70 1.70 -3.20
C VAL A 64 4.09 0.53 -3.99
N LEU A 65 3.94 -0.61 -3.33
CA LEU A 65 3.37 -1.82 -3.92
C LEU A 65 1.96 -2.06 -3.37
N GLU A 66 0.99 -2.20 -4.26
CA GLU A 66 -0.35 -2.62 -3.91
C GLU A 66 -0.48 -4.14 -4.07
N VAL A 67 -0.87 -4.81 -2.99
CA VAL A 67 -1.16 -6.26 -3.00
C VAL A 67 -2.35 -6.54 -3.90
N GLY A 68 -2.23 -7.52 -4.78
CA GLY A 68 -3.32 -7.91 -5.67
C GLY A 68 -4.42 -8.68 -4.96
N LEU A 69 -4.06 -9.69 -4.18
CA LEU A 69 -5.01 -10.51 -3.43
C LEU A 69 -4.36 -11.14 -2.19
N GLY A 70 -5.05 -11.09 -1.06
CA GLY A 70 -4.58 -11.68 0.19
C GLY A 70 -3.38 -10.92 0.75
N GLY A 71 -2.19 -11.45 0.61
CA GLY A 71 -0.92 -10.86 1.04
C GLY A 71 0.20 -11.90 1.12
N ARG A 72 0.02 -12.94 1.90
CA ARG A 72 1.06 -13.96 2.18
C ARG A 72 1.67 -14.58 0.92
N LEU A 73 0.85 -14.95 -0.05
CA LEU A 73 1.27 -15.58 -1.32
C LEU A 73 1.17 -14.63 -2.51
N ASP A 74 0.96 -13.34 -2.27
CA ASP A 74 0.87 -12.37 -3.35
C ASP A 74 2.22 -12.17 -4.05
N ALA A 75 2.19 -11.96 -5.37
CA ALA A 75 3.39 -11.77 -6.17
C ALA A 75 4.23 -10.55 -5.71
N THR A 76 3.60 -9.54 -5.10
CA THR A 76 4.32 -8.39 -4.55
C THR A 76 5.09 -8.71 -3.26
N ASN A 77 4.76 -9.81 -2.58
CA ASN A 77 5.35 -10.19 -1.30
C ASN A 77 6.69 -10.95 -1.42
N VAL A 78 7.34 -10.89 -2.58
CA VAL A 78 8.67 -11.48 -2.82
C VAL A 78 9.82 -10.65 -2.22
N ILE A 79 9.53 -9.42 -1.79
CA ILE A 79 10.50 -8.53 -1.14
C ILE A 79 10.86 -9.03 0.27
N ASP A 80 12.07 -8.70 0.74
CA ASP A 80 12.51 -9.05 2.08
C ASP A 80 11.72 -8.28 3.15
N VAL A 81 12.29 -7.26 3.76
CA VAL A 81 11.61 -6.42 4.77
C VAL A 81 11.23 -5.09 4.14
N PRO A 82 9.93 -4.77 4.00
CA PRO A 82 9.51 -3.47 3.50
C PRO A 82 9.84 -2.36 4.51
N GLU A 83 9.98 -1.12 4.01
CA GLU A 83 10.11 0.05 4.88
C GLU A 83 8.90 0.22 5.79
N ALA A 84 7.71 -0.06 5.29
CA ALA A 84 6.49 -0.21 6.07
C ALA A 84 5.54 -1.20 5.37
N ALA A 85 5.05 -2.19 6.11
CA ALA A 85 3.91 -3.01 5.69
C ALA A 85 2.63 -2.30 6.15
N VAL A 86 1.78 -1.91 5.19
CA VAL A 86 0.56 -1.16 5.50
C VAL A 86 -0.65 -2.06 5.29
N ILE A 87 -1.46 -2.21 6.33
CA ILE A 87 -2.71 -2.98 6.29
C ILE A 87 -3.86 -1.98 6.50
N THR A 88 -4.57 -1.70 5.43
CA THR A 88 -5.76 -0.84 5.44
C THR A 88 -6.94 -1.57 6.10
N ARG A 89 -8.08 -0.89 6.26
CA ARG A 89 -9.26 -1.50 6.87
C ARG A 89 -9.66 -2.79 6.16
N ILE A 90 -9.84 -3.87 6.92
CA ILE A 90 -10.25 -5.17 6.43
C ILE A 90 -11.77 -5.32 6.61
N GLY A 91 -12.43 -5.74 5.55
CA GLY A 91 -13.82 -6.17 5.54
C GLY A 91 -13.94 -7.61 5.02
N LEU A 92 -15.17 -8.12 4.98
CA LEU A 92 -15.47 -9.38 4.30
C LEU A 92 -15.44 -9.13 2.78
N ASP A 93 -14.36 -9.55 2.15
CA ASP A 93 -14.15 -9.48 0.71
C ASP A 93 -13.38 -10.70 0.25
N HIS A 94 -13.64 -11.17 -0.99
CA HIS A 94 -13.01 -12.37 -1.56
C HIS A 94 -13.08 -13.61 -0.65
N THR A 95 -14.20 -13.79 0.04
CA THR A 95 -14.39 -14.85 1.05
C THR A 95 -14.18 -16.25 0.49
N GLU A 96 -14.50 -16.48 -0.79
CA GLU A 96 -14.29 -17.77 -1.48
C GLU A 96 -12.81 -18.19 -1.53
N ILE A 97 -11.86 -17.24 -1.43
CA ILE A 97 -10.42 -17.48 -1.55
C ILE A 97 -9.70 -17.27 -0.22
N LEU A 98 -10.07 -16.21 0.50
CA LEU A 98 -9.33 -15.77 1.70
C LEU A 98 -9.91 -16.31 2.99
N GLY A 99 -11.10 -16.96 2.93
CA GLY A 99 -11.80 -17.54 4.09
C GLY A 99 -13.04 -16.77 4.49
N ASP A 100 -13.92 -17.45 5.24
CA ASP A 100 -15.25 -16.98 5.58
C ASP A 100 -15.31 -16.06 6.81
N THR A 101 -14.18 -15.77 7.43
CA THR A 101 -14.08 -14.92 8.62
C THR A 101 -13.12 -13.78 8.44
N VAL A 102 -13.37 -12.66 9.11
CA VAL A 102 -12.46 -11.50 9.07
C VAL A 102 -11.08 -11.83 9.64
N GLU A 103 -11.02 -12.77 10.58
CA GLU A 103 -9.78 -13.25 11.18
C GLU A 103 -8.93 -14.03 10.16
N ALA A 104 -9.55 -14.87 9.34
CA ALA A 104 -8.85 -15.61 8.28
C ALA A 104 -8.30 -14.65 7.23
N ILE A 105 -9.10 -13.69 6.78
CA ILE A 105 -8.69 -12.64 5.85
C ILE A 105 -7.54 -11.81 6.45
N ALA A 106 -7.64 -11.47 7.74
CA ALA A 106 -6.60 -10.74 8.45
C ALA A 106 -5.27 -11.51 8.50
N ALA A 107 -5.32 -12.82 8.74
CA ALA A 107 -4.13 -13.67 8.75
C ALA A 107 -3.43 -13.73 7.37
N GLU A 108 -4.20 -13.85 6.28
CA GLU A 108 -3.64 -13.82 4.92
C GLU A 108 -3.03 -12.44 4.59
N LYS A 109 -3.69 -11.34 4.98
CA LYS A 109 -3.14 -10.00 4.76
C LYS A 109 -1.92 -9.71 5.64
N ALA A 110 -1.92 -10.18 6.90
CA ALA A 110 -0.78 -10.06 7.79
C ALA A 110 0.44 -10.88 7.34
N GLY A 111 0.30 -11.75 6.34
CA GLY A 111 1.41 -12.46 5.70
C GLY A 111 2.45 -11.56 5.01
N ILE A 112 2.18 -10.26 4.85
CA ILE A 112 3.17 -9.27 4.38
C ILE A 112 4.10 -8.76 5.50
N VAL A 113 3.79 -9.06 6.76
CA VAL A 113 4.62 -8.70 7.91
C VAL A 113 5.88 -9.56 7.92
N LYS A 114 7.03 -8.92 7.97
CA LYS A 114 8.34 -9.57 7.94
C LYS A 114 9.06 -9.42 9.29
N PRO A 115 9.99 -10.34 9.61
CA PRO A 115 10.73 -10.30 10.89
C PRO A 115 11.41 -8.95 11.13
N GLY A 116 11.14 -8.33 12.29
CA GLY A 116 11.72 -7.04 12.67
C GLY A 116 11.24 -5.85 11.85
N GLY A 117 10.24 -6.03 10.99
CA GLY A 117 9.69 -4.97 10.14
C GLY A 117 8.87 -3.92 10.88
N ALA A 118 8.44 -2.89 10.16
CA ALA A 118 7.48 -1.90 10.64
C ALA A 118 6.11 -2.14 9.98
N VAL A 119 5.05 -2.08 10.78
CA VAL A 119 3.67 -2.30 10.33
C VAL A 119 2.82 -1.10 10.70
N VAL A 120 2.02 -0.64 9.75
CA VAL A 120 0.97 0.36 10.00
C VAL A 120 -0.38 -0.31 9.76
N LEU A 121 -1.20 -0.32 10.80
CA LEU A 121 -2.54 -0.90 10.77
C LEU A 121 -3.58 0.21 10.78
N GLY A 122 -4.41 0.28 9.74
CA GLY A 122 -5.58 1.16 9.71
C GLY A 122 -6.59 0.81 10.80
N ASP A 123 -7.55 1.68 11.06
CA ASP A 123 -8.59 1.45 12.05
C ASP A 123 -9.39 0.17 11.74
N GLN A 124 -9.50 -0.74 12.72
CA GLN A 124 -9.95 -2.12 12.51
C GLN A 124 -11.01 -2.57 13.51
N ASP A 125 -11.76 -3.61 13.10
CA ASP A 125 -12.49 -4.46 14.03
C ASP A 125 -11.51 -5.07 15.05
N PRO A 126 -11.84 -5.14 16.36
CA PRO A 126 -10.97 -5.70 17.39
C PRO A 126 -10.45 -7.13 17.10
N ARG A 127 -11.24 -7.95 16.38
CA ARG A 127 -10.85 -9.31 16.01
C ARG A 127 -9.70 -9.30 14.97
N VAL A 128 -9.81 -8.45 13.96
CA VAL A 128 -8.75 -8.22 12.97
C VAL A 128 -7.50 -7.69 13.63
N ARG A 129 -7.64 -6.68 14.48
CA ARG A 129 -6.56 -6.09 15.26
C ARG A 129 -5.80 -7.15 16.04
N GLY A 130 -6.52 -8.01 16.80
CA GLY A 130 -5.91 -9.08 17.59
C GLY A 130 -5.07 -10.05 16.76
N VAL A 131 -5.49 -10.39 15.54
CA VAL A 131 -4.72 -11.24 14.62
C VAL A 131 -3.43 -10.54 14.20
N VAL A 132 -3.51 -9.29 13.73
CA VAL A 132 -2.32 -8.54 13.27
C VAL A 132 -1.34 -8.29 14.42
N GLU A 133 -1.82 -7.93 15.61
CA GLU A 133 -0.98 -7.79 16.80
C GLU A 133 -0.23 -9.08 17.14
N GLN A 134 -0.91 -10.22 17.03
CA GLN A 134 -0.26 -11.51 17.30
C GLN A 134 0.85 -11.79 16.28
N VAL A 135 0.58 -11.58 14.98
CA VAL A 135 1.58 -11.74 13.92
C VAL A 135 2.77 -10.80 14.14
N CYS A 136 2.53 -9.54 14.52
CA CYS A 136 3.60 -8.59 14.81
C CYS A 136 4.47 -9.04 15.98
N ARG A 137 3.85 -9.55 17.07
CA ARG A 137 4.60 -10.12 18.20
C ARG A 137 5.46 -11.31 17.78
N ASP A 138 4.90 -12.23 17.01
CA ASP A 138 5.59 -13.45 16.57
C ASP A 138 6.76 -13.13 15.61
N GLN A 139 6.63 -12.07 14.83
CA GLN A 139 7.66 -11.58 13.90
C GLN A 139 8.63 -10.57 14.54
N GLY A 140 8.40 -10.15 15.80
CA GLY A 140 9.17 -9.07 16.42
C GLY A 140 9.06 -7.75 15.66
N ALA A 141 7.94 -7.53 14.96
CA ALA A 141 7.69 -6.35 14.13
C ALA A 141 7.07 -5.22 14.98
N ALA A 142 7.47 -3.98 14.68
CA ALA A 142 6.91 -2.79 15.33
C ALA A 142 5.55 -2.45 14.72
N LEU A 143 4.51 -2.38 15.56
CA LEU A 143 3.15 -2.04 15.14
C LEU A 143 2.81 -0.59 15.49
N THR A 144 2.37 0.16 14.49
CA THR A 144 1.74 1.49 14.62
C THR A 144 0.27 1.36 14.22
N GLU A 145 -0.63 1.76 15.11
CA GLU A 145 -2.06 1.78 14.82
C GLU A 145 -2.51 3.19 14.42
N ALA A 146 -3.18 3.30 13.28
CA ALA A 146 -3.82 4.52 12.86
C ALA A 146 -5.14 4.71 13.64
N ASN A 147 -5.14 5.67 14.53
CA ASN A 147 -6.31 5.99 15.36
C ASN A 147 -7.13 7.11 14.72
N LEU A 148 -8.32 6.79 14.22
CA LEU A 148 -9.22 7.78 13.63
C LEU A 148 -9.64 8.87 14.65
N GLY A 149 -9.59 8.60 15.94
CA GLY A 149 -9.83 9.60 16.99
C GLY A 149 -8.83 10.76 17.01
N GLU A 150 -7.69 10.64 16.33
CA GLU A 150 -6.73 11.74 16.12
C GLU A 150 -7.13 12.69 15.00
N VAL A 151 -8.09 12.31 14.16
CA VAL A 151 -8.61 13.12 13.05
C VAL A 151 -9.69 14.09 13.57
N ARG A 152 -9.48 15.37 13.34
CA ARG A 152 -10.44 16.43 13.66
C ARG A 152 -11.09 16.90 12.37
N PHE A 153 -12.24 16.36 12.04
CA PHE A 153 -12.99 16.76 10.87
C PHE A 153 -13.44 18.22 10.99
N HIS A 154 -13.26 19.02 9.92
CA HIS A 154 -13.63 20.42 9.85
C HIS A 154 -14.82 20.65 8.92
N SER A 155 -14.68 20.26 7.65
CA SER A 155 -15.71 20.49 6.64
C SER A 155 -15.55 19.55 5.44
N SER A 156 -16.60 19.46 4.65
CA SER A 156 -16.61 18.76 3.35
C SER A 156 -17.37 19.60 2.33
N SER A 157 -16.89 19.59 1.10
CA SER A 157 -17.53 20.17 -0.09
C SER A 157 -17.68 19.08 -1.15
N LEU A 158 -18.10 19.45 -2.37
CA LEU A 158 -18.12 18.54 -3.52
C LEU A 158 -16.71 18.32 -4.12
N GLU A 159 -15.72 19.12 -3.72
CA GLU A 159 -14.37 19.09 -4.29
C GLU A 159 -13.35 18.47 -3.32
N CYS A 160 -13.52 18.70 -2.02
CA CYS A 160 -12.56 18.25 -1.02
C CYS A 160 -13.15 18.16 0.38
N GLN A 161 -12.41 17.49 1.25
CA GLN A 161 -12.63 17.47 2.70
C GLN A 161 -11.48 18.20 3.40
N HIS A 162 -11.75 18.80 4.54
CA HIS A 162 -10.78 19.45 5.41
C HIS A 162 -10.78 18.81 6.79
N PHE A 163 -9.61 18.48 7.29
CA PHE A 163 -9.43 17.90 8.62
C PHE A 163 -8.07 18.26 9.23
N GLY A 164 -7.99 18.28 10.55
CA GLY A 164 -6.73 18.38 11.28
C GLY A 164 -6.26 17.01 11.75
N TRP A 165 -4.94 16.81 11.87
CA TRP A 165 -4.33 15.63 12.44
C TRP A 165 -3.00 15.99 13.11
N ARG A 166 -2.82 15.62 14.38
CA ARG A 166 -1.65 15.93 15.21
C ARG A 166 -1.16 17.39 15.00
N GLN A 167 0.06 17.58 14.49
CA GLN A 167 0.68 18.88 14.20
C GLN A 167 0.09 19.59 12.98
N TYR A 168 -0.65 18.94 12.14
CA TYR A 168 -1.29 19.54 10.97
C TYR A 168 -2.68 20.08 11.34
N PRO A 169 -2.85 21.41 11.45
CA PRO A 169 -4.14 21.98 11.85
C PRO A 169 -5.21 21.82 10.78
N ASP A 170 -4.81 21.85 9.50
CA ASP A 170 -5.73 21.72 8.36
C ASP A 170 -5.04 20.99 7.20
N ILE A 171 -5.59 19.86 6.81
CA ILE A 171 -5.20 19.06 5.65
C ILE A 171 -6.37 19.07 4.69
N GLN A 172 -6.13 19.46 3.44
CA GLN A 172 -7.10 19.35 2.36
C GLN A 172 -6.94 17.97 1.69
N LEU A 173 -8.04 17.22 1.62
CA LEU A 173 -8.09 15.90 0.97
C LEU A 173 -9.06 15.96 -0.22
N ALA A 174 -8.56 15.76 -1.43
CA ALA A 174 -9.35 15.78 -2.65
C ALA A 174 -10.34 14.61 -2.78
N LEU A 175 -10.10 13.51 -2.06
CA LEU A 175 -10.98 12.36 -2.04
C LEU A 175 -12.12 12.54 -1.03
N LEU A 176 -13.35 12.17 -1.40
CA LEU A 176 -14.55 12.39 -0.60
C LEU A 176 -15.02 11.08 0.07
N GLY A 177 -15.63 11.24 1.24
CA GLY A 177 -16.23 10.16 2.01
C GLY A 177 -15.48 9.84 3.31
N GLU A 178 -16.19 9.34 4.29
CA GLU A 178 -15.66 9.04 5.63
C GLU A 178 -14.53 8.02 5.59
N TYR A 179 -14.62 7.00 4.75
CA TYR A 179 -13.58 5.99 4.58
C TYR A 179 -12.27 6.58 4.04
N GLN A 180 -12.31 7.70 3.33
CA GLN A 180 -11.11 8.38 2.87
C GLN A 180 -10.37 9.11 4.00
N LEU A 181 -11.08 9.55 5.04
CA LEU A 181 -10.44 10.07 6.26
C LEU A 181 -9.69 8.93 7.00
N GLN A 182 -10.26 7.73 7.02
CA GLN A 182 -9.59 6.54 7.57
C GLN A 182 -8.33 6.20 6.79
N ASN A 183 -8.42 6.20 5.46
CA ASN A 183 -7.28 5.97 4.58
C ASN A 183 -6.20 7.06 4.76
N ALA A 184 -6.60 8.34 4.81
CA ALA A 184 -5.68 9.44 5.05
C ALA A 184 -4.98 9.32 6.41
N CYS A 185 -5.70 8.94 7.47
CA CYS A 185 -5.11 8.67 8.77
C CYS A 185 -4.06 7.55 8.71
N THR A 186 -4.34 6.48 7.96
CA THR A 186 -3.38 5.37 7.74
C THR A 186 -2.15 5.87 6.98
N VAL A 187 -2.33 6.66 5.93
CA VAL A 187 -1.21 7.26 5.16
C VAL A 187 -0.35 8.16 6.04
N LEU A 188 -0.96 9.04 6.85
CA LEU A 188 -0.23 9.94 7.75
C LEU A 188 0.60 9.16 8.78
N ASN A 189 0.06 8.09 9.37
CA ASN A 189 0.81 7.22 10.26
C ASN A 189 1.93 6.47 9.52
N THR A 190 1.73 6.11 8.25
CA THR A 190 2.79 5.53 7.41
C THR A 190 3.92 6.52 7.17
N VAL A 191 3.61 7.78 6.87
CA VAL A 191 4.61 8.85 6.73
C VAL A 191 5.43 9.02 8.00
N GLU A 192 4.79 9.08 9.17
CA GLU A 192 5.50 9.18 10.45
C GLU A 192 6.36 7.94 10.74
N THR A 193 5.88 6.76 10.38
CA THR A 193 6.67 5.53 10.47
C THR A 193 7.91 5.59 9.58
N LEU A 194 7.79 6.03 8.34
CA LEU A 194 8.91 6.22 7.43
C LEU A 194 9.90 7.28 7.95
N ARG A 195 9.41 8.40 8.46
CA ARG A 195 10.25 9.44 9.09
C ARG A 195 11.07 8.89 10.27
N SER A 196 10.43 8.09 11.13
CA SER A 196 11.12 7.44 12.26
C SER A 196 12.23 6.47 11.82
N ARG A 197 12.14 5.98 10.59
CA ARG A 197 13.14 5.12 9.95
C ARG A 197 14.22 5.90 9.16
N GLY A 198 14.16 7.24 9.20
CA GLY A 198 15.18 8.12 8.62
C GLY A 198 14.82 8.72 7.26
N TRP A 199 13.65 8.43 6.70
CA TRP A 199 13.21 9.06 5.46
C TRP A 199 12.91 10.54 5.64
N GLN A 200 13.45 11.35 4.73
CA GLN A 200 13.24 12.80 4.74
C GLN A 200 11.98 13.15 3.95
N ILE A 201 10.86 13.27 4.63
CA ILE A 201 9.57 13.63 4.03
C ILE A 201 9.14 14.98 4.62
N PRO A 202 9.26 16.10 3.90
CA PRO A 202 8.91 17.42 4.41
C PRO A 202 7.39 17.58 4.55
N ASP A 203 6.97 18.46 5.45
CA ASP A 203 5.53 18.71 5.73
C ASP A 203 4.78 19.21 4.49
N GLU A 204 5.45 20.00 3.65
CA GLU A 204 4.89 20.48 2.39
C GLU A 204 4.52 19.33 1.45
N ALA A 205 5.33 18.26 1.42
CA ALA A 205 5.03 17.08 0.60
C ALA A 205 3.81 16.32 1.13
N VAL A 206 3.66 16.24 2.46
CA VAL A 206 2.47 15.63 3.10
C VAL A 206 1.21 16.40 2.74
N LEU A 207 1.24 17.74 2.88
CA LEU A 207 0.11 18.60 2.55
C LEU A 207 -0.21 18.63 1.05
N ALA A 208 0.82 18.53 0.19
CA ALA A 208 0.62 18.45 -1.25
C ALA A 208 -0.02 17.12 -1.66
N GLY A 209 0.37 16.00 -1.03
CA GLY A 209 -0.20 14.67 -1.29
C GLY A 209 -1.70 14.57 -1.03
N GLY A 210 -2.21 15.29 -0.04
CA GLY A 210 -3.65 15.35 0.22
C GLY A 210 -4.46 16.03 -0.90
N ARG A 211 -3.84 16.95 -1.63
CA ARG A 211 -4.48 17.74 -2.71
C ARG A 211 -4.44 17.06 -4.07
N GLY A 212 -3.50 16.13 -4.25
CA GLY A 212 -3.30 15.40 -5.50
C GLY A 212 -4.04 14.06 -5.45
N GLY A 213 -5.35 14.08 -5.66
CA GLY A 213 -6.16 12.88 -5.81
C GLY A 213 -6.17 12.39 -7.25
#